data_accb3ce0336452aef1122ef63d7d876b
#
_entry.id   accb3ce0336452aef1122ef63d7d876b
#
_cell.length_a   1.000
_cell.length_b   1.000
_cell.length_c   1.000
_cell.angle_alpha   90.00
_cell.angle_beta   90.00
_cell.angle_gamma   90.00
#
_symmetry.space_group_name_H-M   'P 1'
#
loop_
_entity.id
_entity.type
_entity.pdbx_description
1 polymer ?
#
loop_
_entity_poly.entity_id
_entity_poly.type
_entity_poly.pdbx_seq_one_letter_code
_entity_poly.pdbx_strand_id
1 'polypeptide(L)'
;MRRPIIARPEIREKLVATYAESVRNGLRGVALDLAIAMRPWGFRLDEIHCPYFIWHGEDDRSMPMAMAQYLAKSIPLCKTNYLPGAGHMFFYDRWQDILRQLLAAG
;
A
#
# COMPACT_ATOMS: atom_id res chain seq x y z
N MET A 1 -24.96 4.45 2.25
CA MET A 1 -23.70 4.22 1.51
C MET A 1 -22.59 5.05 2.15
N ARG A 2 -21.48 4.45 2.54
CA ARG A 2 -20.33 5.18 3.08
C ARG A 2 -19.72 6.07 2.01
N ARG A 3 -19.37 7.30 2.40
CA ARG A 3 -18.61 8.19 1.51
C ARG A 3 -17.26 7.56 1.16
N PRO A 4 -16.77 7.74 -0.07
CA PRO A 4 -15.40 7.37 -0.40
C PRO A 4 -14.42 7.93 0.64
N ILE A 5 -13.39 7.17 0.97
CA ILE A 5 -12.44 7.53 2.04
C ILE A 5 -11.85 8.92 1.81
N ILE A 6 -11.42 9.19 0.58
CA ILE A 6 -10.82 10.48 0.21
C ILE A 6 -11.79 11.67 0.32
N ALA A 7 -13.11 11.42 0.30
CA ALA A 7 -14.13 12.46 0.45
C ALA A 7 -14.45 12.78 1.92
N ARG A 8 -13.89 12.05 2.87
CA ARG A 8 -14.04 12.31 4.29
C ARG A 8 -13.19 13.54 4.68
N PRO A 9 -13.78 14.61 5.25
CA PRO A 9 -13.04 15.84 5.51
C PRO A 9 -11.78 15.66 6.33
N GLU A 10 -11.86 14.87 7.39
CA GLU A 10 -10.73 14.62 8.31
C GLU A 10 -9.55 13.92 7.62
N ILE A 11 -9.83 13.03 6.65
CA ILE A 11 -8.80 12.36 5.88
C ILE A 11 -8.26 13.28 4.81
N ARG A 12 -9.15 14.01 4.14
CA ARG A 12 -8.77 14.94 3.08
C ARG A 12 -7.83 16.03 3.59
N GLU A 13 -8.13 16.61 4.75
CA GLU A 13 -7.26 17.62 5.38
C GLU A 13 -5.86 17.07 5.67
N LYS A 14 -5.79 15.88 6.22
CA LYS A 14 -4.51 15.21 6.48
C LYS A 14 -3.73 14.93 5.19
N LEU A 15 -4.38 14.47 4.15
CA LEU A 15 -3.74 14.21 2.86
C LEU A 15 -3.21 15.50 2.24
N VAL A 16 -3.99 16.57 2.24
CA VAL A 16 -3.56 17.88 1.71
C VAL A 16 -2.32 18.38 2.48
N ALA A 17 -2.36 18.31 3.80
CA ALA A 17 -1.22 18.71 4.64
C ALA A 17 0.02 17.86 4.37
N THR A 18 -0.14 16.56 4.22
CA THR A 18 0.95 15.62 3.93
C THR A 18 1.58 15.92 2.58
N TYR A 19 0.78 16.11 1.54
CA TYR A 19 1.30 16.44 0.21
C TYR A 19 1.97 17.80 0.18
N ALA A 20 1.40 18.80 0.83
CA ALA A 20 2.01 20.13 0.93
C ALA A 20 3.39 20.07 1.61
N GLU A 21 3.50 19.32 2.71
CA GLU A 21 4.76 19.13 3.42
C GLU A 21 5.79 18.36 2.58
N SER A 22 5.35 17.33 1.85
CA SER A 22 6.24 16.50 1.02
C SER A 22 6.95 17.29 -0.09
N VAL A 23 6.35 18.38 -0.55
CA VAL A 23 6.91 19.23 -1.62
C VAL A 23 7.38 20.60 -1.15
N ARG A 24 7.40 20.85 0.17
CA ARG A 24 7.76 22.15 0.75
C ARG A 24 9.12 22.65 0.28
N ASN A 25 10.08 21.75 0.13
CA ASN A 25 11.44 22.06 -0.32
C ASN A 25 11.67 21.79 -1.82
N GLY A 26 10.59 21.73 -2.61
CA GLY A 26 10.63 21.43 -4.04
C GLY A 26 10.39 19.96 -4.34
N LEU A 27 10.49 19.61 -5.62
CA LEU A 27 10.14 18.26 -6.12
C LEU A 27 11.32 17.29 -6.20
N ARG A 28 12.54 17.74 -5.92
CA ARG A 28 13.75 16.92 -6.07
C ARG A 28 13.74 15.67 -5.22
N GLY A 29 13.30 15.79 -3.95
CA GLY A 29 13.20 14.64 -3.04
C GLY A 29 12.22 13.60 -3.52
N VAL A 30 11.04 14.03 -3.96
CA VAL A 30 10.01 13.15 -4.50
C VAL A 30 10.52 12.44 -5.77
N ALA A 31 11.16 13.18 -6.68
CA ALA A 31 11.72 12.60 -7.90
C ALA A 31 12.82 11.57 -7.60
N LEU A 32 13.68 11.85 -6.61
CA LEU A 32 14.74 10.93 -6.19
C LEU A 32 14.14 9.64 -5.58
N ASP A 33 13.14 9.76 -4.73
CA ASP A 33 12.47 8.61 -4.12
C ASP A 33 11.84 7.70 -5.19
N LEU A 34 11.16 8.29 -6.17
CA LEU A 34 10.59 7.54 -7.29
C LEU A 34 11.67 6.85 -8.11
N ALA A 35 12.79 7.54 -8.38
CA ALA A 35 13.90 6.96 -9.13
C ALA A 35 14.51 5.77 -8.40
N ILE A 36 14.67 5.85 -7.06
CA ILE A 36 15.16 4.75 -6.25
C ILE A 36 14.20 3.57 -6.26
N ALA A 37 12.90 3.83 -6.11
CA ALA A 37 11.87 2.79 -6.10
C ALA A 37 11.80 2.02 -7.43
N MET A 38 12.15 2.67 -8.55
CA MET A 38 12.13 2.05 -9.88
C MET A 38 13.40 1.27 -10.23
N ARG A 39 14.42 1.32 -9.40
CA ARG A 39 15.66 0.55 -9.61
C ARG A 39 15.50 -0.90 -9.20
N PRO A 40 16.33 -1.82 -9.70
CA PRO A 40 16.43 -3.17 -9.16
C PRO A 40 16.73 -3.12 -7.66
N TRP A 41 16.00 -3.92 -6.87
CA TRP A 41 16.09 -3.88 -5.41
C TRP A 41 17.31 -4.61 -4.82
N GLY A 42 18.05 -5.35 -5.66
CA GLY A 42 19.25 -6.06 -5.22
C GLY A 42 18.97 -7.38 -4.51
N PHE A 43 17.72 -7.83 -4.47
CA PHE A 43 17.33 -9.15 -3.95
C PHE A 43 16.21 -9.74 -4.82
N ARG A 44 15.99 -11.05 -4.70
CA ARG A 44 14.90 -11.74 -5.38
C ARG A 44 13.72 -11.92 -4.44
N LEU A 45 12.51 -11.84 -4.96
CA LEU A 45 11.31 -12.03 -4.15
C LEU A 45 11.21 -13.43 -3.54
N ASP A 46 11.74 -14.44 -4.22
CA ASP A 46 11.79 -15.83 -3.73
C ASP A 46 12.80 -16.04 -2.57
N GLU A 47 13.63 -15.05 -2.29
CA GLU A 47 14.52 -15.03 -1.13
C GLU A 47 13.85 -14.56 0.16
N ILE A 48 12.61 -14.08 0.09
CA ILE A 48 11.86 -13.66 1.27
C ILE A 48 11.26 -14.89 1.95
N HIS A 49 11.80 -15.26 3.11
CA HIS A 49 11.41 -16.48 3.84
C HIS A 49 10.64 -16.18 5.14
N CYS A 50 10.35 -14.95 5.44
CA CYS A 50 9.45 -14.59 6.53
C CYS A 50 8.00 -14.54 6.07
N PRO A 51 7.01 -14.67 7.00
CA PRO A 51 5.61 -14.45 6.65
C PRO A 51 5.40 -13.08 6.02
N TYR A 52 4.68 -13.05 4.92
CA TYR A 52 4.41 -11.83 4.16
C TYR A 52 2.91 -11.70 3.91
N PHE A 53 2.35 -10.53 4.19
CA PHE A 53 0.94 -10.29 4.01
C PHE A 53 0.71 -9.19 2.98
N ILE A 54 -0.14 -9.47 2.00
CA ILE A 54 -0.57 -8.48 1.01
C ILE A 54 -2.01 -8.09 1.32
N TRP A 55 -2.23 -6.81 1.43
CA TRP A 55 -3.55 -6.20 1.49
C TRP A 55 -3.73 -5.32 0.27
N HIS A 56 -4.77 -5.56 -0.50
CA HIS A 56 -4.99 -4.83 -1.75
C HIS A 56 -6.48 -4.67 -2.03
N GLY A 57 -6.88 -3.45 -2.38
CA GLY A 57 -8.24 -3.17 -2.82
C GLY A 57 -8.42 -3.60 -4.29
N GLU A 58 -9.46 -4.37 -4.57
CA GLU A 58 -9.71 -4.85 -5.94
C GLU A 58 -10.06 -3.71 -6.91
N ASP A 59 -10.58 -2.59 -6.41
CA ASP A 59 -10.91 -1.41 -7.18
C ASP A 59 -9.81 -0.33 -7.14
N ASP A 60 -8.60 -0.71 -6.72
CA ASP A 60 -7.46 0.19 -6.70
C ASP A 60 -7.04 0.57 -8.13
N ARG A 61 -7.15 1.86 -8.45
CA ARG A 61 -6.79 2.42 -9.75
C ARG A 61 -5.34 2.91 -9.82
N SER A 62 -4.69 3.06 -8.67
CA SER A 62 -3.30 3.51 -8.59
C SER A 62 -2.32 2.35 -8.75
N MET A 63 -2.65 1.20 -8.15
CA MET A 63 -1.84 -0.01 -8.16
C MET A 63 -2.67 -1.18 -8.67
N PRO A 64 -2.43 -1.68 -9.89
CA PRO A 64 -3.22 -2.76 -10.48
C PRO A 64 -3.15 -4.05 -9.65
N MET A 65 -4.26 -4.79 -9.61
CA MET A 65 -4.32 -6.11 -8.96
C MET A 65 -3.25 -7.08 -9.47
N ALA A 66 -2.88 -6.99 -10.75
CA ALA A 66 -1.84 -7.82 -11.34
C ALA A 66 -0.50 -7.70 -10.60
N MET A 67 -0.17 -6.53 -10.06
CA MET A 67 1.05 -6.32 -9.27
C MET A 67 0.99 -7.09 -7.95
N ALA A 68 -0.13 -7.04 -7.25
CA ALA A 68 -0.32 -7.79 -6.01
C ALA A 68 -0.29 -9.30 -6.28
N GLN A 69 -0.92 -9.76 -7.34
CA GLN A 69 -0.91 -11.15 -7.74
C GLN A 69 0.49 -11.65 -8.11
N TYR A 70 1.28 -10.83 -8.78
CA TYR A 70 2.67 -11.14 -9.10
C TYR A 70 3.50 -11.34 -7.83
N LEU A 71 3.39 -10.43 -6.87
CA LEU A 71 4.07 -10.55 -5.58
C LEU A 71 3.64 -11.81 -4.83
N ALA A 72 2.35 -12.11 -4.82
CA ALA A 72 1.80 -13.29 -4.15
C ALA A 72 2.35 -14.60 -4.71
N LYS A 73 2.58 -14.68 -6.02
CA LYS A 73 3.18 -15.85 -6.67
C LYS A 73 4.68 -15.97 -6.43
N SER A 74 5.35 -14.84 -6.26
CA SER A 74 6.81 -14.78 -6.20
C SER A 74 7.36 -14.95 -4.79
N ILE A 75 6.59 -14.57 -3.77
CA ILE A 75 7.01 -14.65 -2.36
C ILE A 75 6.50 -15.95 -1.74
N PRO A 76 7.40 -16.84 -1.23
CA PRO A 76 7.02 -18.20 -0.79
C PRO A 76 5.97 -18.26 0.32
N LEU A 77 6.09 -17.44 1.36
CA LEU A 77 5.20 -17.45 2.53
C LEU A 77 4.22 -16.28 2.50
N CYS A 78 3.57 -16.08 1.35
CA CYS A 78 2.66 -14.95 1.14
C CYS A 78 1.21 -15.33 1.38
N LYS A 79 0.52 -14.53 2.20
CA LYS A 79 -0.94 -14.57 2.37
C LYS A 79 -1.53 -13.30 1.79
N THR A 80 -2.64 -13.43 1.09
CA THR A 80 -3.31 -12.32 0.41
C THR A 80 -4.63 -11.99 1.06
N ASN A 81 -4.93 -10.69 1.11
CA ASN A 81 -6.20 -10.13 1.58
C ASN A 81 -6.69 -9.17 0.49
N TYR A 82 -7.43 -9.68 -0.47
CA TYR A 82 -8.02 -8.87 -1.52
C TYR A 82 -9.40 -8.39 -1.09
N LEU A 83 -9.62 -7.10 -1.15
CA LEU A 83 -10.82 -6.45 -0.62
C LEU A 83 -11.73 -6.01 -1.76
N PRO A 84 -12.87 -6.70 -1.99
CA PRO A 84 -13.84 -6.31 -3.01
C PRO A 84 -14.41 -4.92 -2.73
N GLY A 85 -14.53 -4.11 -3.78
CA GLY A 85 -15.07 -2.75 -3.68
C GLY A 85 -14.18 -1.73 -2.99
N ALA A 86 -12.96 -2.10 -2.60
CA ALA A 86 -12.03 -1.20 -1.93
C ALA A 86 -11.02 -0.60 -2.92
N GLY A 87 -10.73 0.70 -2.74
CA GLY A 87 -9.71 1.41 -3.50
C GLY A 87 -8.38 1.46 -2.79
N HIS A 88 -7.49 2.35 -3.26
CA HIS A 88 -6.12 2.47 -2.76
C HIS A 88 -6.04 2.84 -1.26
N MET A 89 -6.98 3.62 -0.77
CA MET A 89 -6.97 4.16 0.60
C MET A 89 -7.68 3.27 1.63
N PHE A 90 -7.91 2.01 1.31
CA PHE A 90 -8.67 1.07 2.16
C PHE A 90 -8.11 0.97 3.59
N PHE A 91 -6.83 1.17 3.77
CA PHE A 91 -6.15 0.99 5.06
C PHE A 91 -6.70 1.90 6.17
N TYR A 92 -7.29 3.03 5.84
CA TYR A 92 -7.96 3.88 6.84
C TYR A 92 -9.12 3.17 7.54
N ASP A 93 -9.78 2.24 6.86
CA ASP A 93 -10.89 1.47 7.42
C ASP A 93 -10.47 0.06 7.90
N ARG A 94 -9.29 -0.43 7.51
CA ARG A 94 -8.84 -1.80 7.76
C ARG A 94 -7.60 -1.89 8.64
N TRP A 95 -7.19 -0.78 9.22
CA TRP A 95 -5.95 -0.71 9.99
C TRP A 95 -5.93 -1.73 11.15
N GLN A 96 -7.04 -1.88 11.87
CA GLN A 96 -7.14 -2.85 12.97
C GLN A 96 -7.00 -4.29 12.49
N ASP A 97 -7.61 -4.63 11.36
CA ASP A 97 -7.53 -5.98 10.80
C ASP A 97 -6.09 -6.31 10.37
N ILE A 98 -5.40 -5.35 9.76
CA ILE A 98 -3.99 -5.48 9.37
C ILE A 98 -3.12 -5.75 10.60
N LEU A 99 -3.28 -4.97 11.65
CA LEU A 99 -2.53 -5.14 12.90
C LEU A 99 -2.84 -6.47 13.58
N ARG A 100 -4.09 -6.90 13.61
CA ARG A 100 -4.47 -8.22 14.17
C ARG A 100 -3.79 -9.36 13.42
N GLN A 101 -3.75 -9.30 12.10
CA GLN A 101 -3.09 -10.34 11.31
C GLN A 101 -1.59 -10.40 11.60
N LEU A 102 -0.93 -9.25 11.72
CA LEU A 102 0.49 -9.19 12.08
C LEU A 102 0.76 -9.76 13.46
N LEU A 103 -0.06 -9.43 14.46
CA LEU A 103 0.10 -9.93 15.81
C LEU A 103 -0.13 -11.44 15.90
N ALA A 104 -1.08 -11.98 15.14
CA ALA A 104 -1.37 -13.40 15.10
C ALA A 104 -0.24 -14.23 14.46
N ALA A 105 0.60 -13.63 13.64
CA ALA A 105 1.72 -14.28 12.97
C ALA A 105 3.01 -14.30 13.79
N GLY A 106 3.05 -13.48 14.86
CA GLY A 106 4.23 -13.35 15.73
C GLY A 106 4.33 -14.38 16.84
#